data_7b426adaec3d99cd065219d716b8ec9c
#
_entry.id   7b426adaec3d99cd065219d716b8ec9c
#
_cell.length_a   1.000
_cell.length_b   1.000
_cell.length_c   1.000
_cell.angle_alpha   90.00
_cell.angle_beta   90.00
_cell.angle_gamma   90.00
#
_symmetry.space_group_name_H-M   'P 1'
#
loop_
_entity.id
_entity.type
_entity.pdbx_description
1 polymer ?
#
loop_
_entity_poly.entity_id
_entity_poly.type
_entity_poly.pdbx_seq_one_letter_code
_entity_poly.pdbx_strand_id
1 'polypeptide(L)'
;MIILDAGAALALAHGHEALHRLADNVAHTPGDWLHLPALCLVTAEENEAQVGSALLALPGLHVDPLGPTAAVVVGGMVRDGWGGADTCHALYVATPHLDSGGMSIILTEKENLYPPGFLTVDIDSPGMLGYH
;
A
#
# COMPACT_ATOMS: atom_id res chain seq x y z
N MET A 1 -3.90 -9.58 -3.56
CA MET A 1 -3.93 -8.48 -2.57
C MET A 1 -3.42 -7.20 -3.21
N ILE A 2 -4.12 -6.12 -3.02
CA ILE A 2 -3.73 -4.80 -3.54
C ILE A 2 -3.27 -3.95 -2.36
N ILE A 3 -2.04 -3.45 -2.42
CA ILE A 3 -1.40 -2.72 -1.33
C ILE A 3 -1.12 -1.29 -1.81
N LEU A 4 -1.49 -0.30 -1.00
CA LEU A 4 -1.14 1.09 -1.24
C LEU A 4 0.09 1.45 -0.40
N ASP A 5 1.12 2.00 -1.02
CA ASP A 5 2.19 2.61 -0.22
C ASP A 5 1.82 4.04 0.21
N ALA A 6 2.72 4.73 0.90
CA ALA A 6 2.42 6.06 1.42
C ALA A 6 2.08 7.07 0.31
N GLY A 7 2.84 7.05 -0.79
CA GLY A 7 2.59 7.95 -1.92
C GLY A 7 1.25 7.68 -2.59
N ALA A 8 0.90 6.41 -2.80
CA ALA A 8 -0.39 6.04 -3.36
C ALA A 8 -1.54 6.43 -2.42
N ALA A 9 -1.36 6.25 -1.11
CA ALA A 9 -2.37 6.64 -0.12
C ALA A 9 -2.61 8.16 -0.14
N LEU A 10 -1.54 8.96 -0.23
CA LEU A 10 -1.66 10.41 -0.35
C LEU A 10 -2.42 10.80 -1.62
N ALA A 11 -2.07 10.16 -2.75
CA ALA A 11 -2.75 10.43 -4.02
C ALA A 11 -4.24 10.10 -3.94
N LEU A 12 -4.59 8.98 -3.31
CA LEU A 12 -5.99 8.60 -3.10
C LEU A 12 -6.71 9.66 -2.26
N ALA A 13 -6.11 10.11 -1.17
CA ALA A 13 -6.69 11.14 -0.31
C ALA A 13 -6.87 12.48 -1.05
N HIS A 14 -6.03 12.76 -2.04
CA HIS A 14 -6.09 13.98 -2.86
C HIS A 14 -7.03 13.85 -4.06
N GLY A 15 -7.72 12.74 -4.23
CA GLY A 15 -8.70 12.59 -5.30
C GLY A 15 -8.15 12.03 -6.61
N HIS A 16 -7.04 11.29 -6.58
CA HIS A 16 -6.50 10.62 -7.78
C HIS A 16 -7.58 9.76 -8.42
N GLU A 17 -7.90 10.05 -9.67
CA GLU A 17 -9.09 9.50 -10.33
C GLU A 17 -9.07 7.97 -10.43
N ALA A 18 -7.97 7.41 -10.93
CA ALA A 18 -7.85 5.97 -11.09
C ALA A 18 -7.92 5.23 -9.75
N LEU A 19 -7.29 5.78 -8.71
CA LEU A 19 -7.33 5.19 -7.37
C LEU A 19 -8.73 5.28 -6.76
N HIS A 20 -9.45 6.37 -7.00
CA HIS A 20 -10.83 6.50 -6.53
C HIS A 20 -11.76 5.48 -7.18
N ARG A 21 -11.59 5.23 -8.49
CA ARG A 21 -12.37 4.20 -9.18
C ARG A 21 -12.05 2.82 -8.61
N LEU A 22 -10.78 2.53 -8.37
CA LEU A 22 -10.37 1.27 -7.79
C LEU A 22 -10.95 1.10 -6.38
N ALA A 23 -10.85 2.13 -5.53
CA ALA A 23 -11.42 2.11 -4.18
C ALA A 23 -12.92 1.85 -4.20
N ASP A 24 -13.62 2.49 -5.12
CA ASP A 24 -15.06 2.32 -5.30
C ASP A 24 -15.40 0.88 -5.71
N ASN A 25 -14.67 0.33 -6.66
CA ASN A 25 -14.88 -1.05 -7.10
C ASN A 25 -14.63 -2.05 -5.97
N VAL A 26 -13.57 -1.85 -5.20
CA VAL A 26 -13.22 -2.71 -4.07
C VAL A 26 -14.30 -2.63 -2.99
N ALA A 27 -14.80 -1.43 -2.70
CA ALA A 27 -15.83 -1.21 -1.69
C ALA A 27 -17.14 -1.93 -2.05
N HIS A 28 -17.43 -2.12 -3.34
CA HIS A 28 -18.64 -2.78 -3.83
C HIS A 28 -18.45 -4.27 -4.13
N THR A 29 -17.25 -4.81 -3.96
CA THR A 29 -16.95 -6.23 -4.21
C THR A 29 -16.76 -6.94 -2.89
N PRO A 30 -17.69 -7.82 -2.47
CA PRO A 30 -17.56 -8.53 -1.19
C PRO A 30 -16.26 -9.32 -1.10
N GLY A 31 -15.56 -9.19 0.02
CA GLY A 31 -14.31 -9.89 0.27
C GLY A 31 -13.05 -9.20 -0.26
N ASP A 32 -13.19 -8.13 -1.02
CA ASP A 32 -12.06 -7.36 -1.51
C ASP A 32 -11.73 -6.20 -0.57
N TRP A 33 -10.43 -5.93 -0.43
CA TRP A 33 -9.91 -4.85 0.40
C TRP A 33 -8.74 -4.19 -0.28
N LEU A 34 -8.61 -2.86 -0.09
CA LEU A 34 -7.35 -2.17 -0.31
C LEU A 34 -6.56 -2.24 0.99
N HIS A 35 -5.33 -2.69 0.90
CA HIS A 35 -4.46 -2.83 2.07
C HIS A 35 -3.55 -1.62 2.19
N LEU A 36 -3.54 -1.01 3.37
CA LEU A 36 -2.66 0.11 3.69
C LEU A 36 -1.82 -0.28 4.91
N PRO A 37 -0.52 -0.57 4.73
CA PRO A 37 0.32 -0.87 5.88
C PRO A 37 0.36 0.29 6.86
N ALA A 38 0.34 -0.01 8.16
CA ALA A 38 0.26 1.01 9.21
C ALA A 38 1.35 2.08 9.10
N LEU A 39 2.59 1.70 8.75
CA LEU A 39 3.68 2.67 8.61
C LEU A 39 3.52 3.55 7.37
N CYS A 40 2.84 3.05 6.33
CA CYS A 40 2.48 3.89 5.18
C CYS A 40 1.43 4.93 5.56
N LEU A 41 0.48 4.56 6.42
CA LEU A 41 -0.48 5.51 6.97
C LEU A 41 0.22 6.57 7.83
N VAL A 42 1.19 6.18 8.66
CA VAL A 42 2.00 7.11 9.46
C VAL A 42 2.69 8.12 8.55
N THR A 43 3.36 7.64 7.50
CA THR A 43 4.06 8.52 6.55
C THR A 43 3.11 9.47 5.84
N ALA A 44 1.94 8.99 5.44
CA ALA A 44 0.93 9.82 4.77
C ALA A 44 0.47 10.96 5.70
N GLU A 45 0.12 10.64 6.96
CA GLU A 45 -0.31 11.63 7.95
C GLU A 45 0.82 12.59 8.32
N GLU A 46 2.07 12.11 8.38
CA GLU A 46 3.25 12.93 8.62
C GLU A 46 3.46 13.97 7.53
N ASN A 47 3.19 13.60 6.28
CA ASN A 47 3.33 14.51 5.14
C ASN A 47 2.20 15.52 5.05
N GLU A 48 0.99 15.15 5.46
CA GLU A 48 -0.16 16.05 5.40
C GLU A 48 -1.16 15.72 6.49
N ALA A 49 -1.43 16.68 7.34
CA ALA A 49 -2.36 16.54 8.45
C ALA A 49 -3.77 16.20 7.94
N GLN A 50 -4.47 15.33 8.67
CA GLN A 50 -5.85 14.90 8.43
C GLN A 50 -6.04 13.93 7.26
N VAL A 51 -4.99 13.60 6.52
CA VAL A 51 -5.03 12.59 5.47
C VAL A 51 -5.40 11.23 6.05
N GLY A 52 -4.85 10.89 7.23
CA GLY A 52 -5.15 9.64 7.90
C GLY A 52 -6.63 9.48 8.21
N SER A 53 -7.27 10.51 8.73
CA SER A 53 -8.71 10.48 9.01
C SER A 53 -9.54 10.28 7.75
N ALA A 54 -9.16 10.94 6.66
CA ALA A 54 -9.83 10.79 5.38
C ALA A 54 -9.70 9.36 4.84
N LEU A 55 -8.51 8.77 4.94
CA LEU A 55 -8.27 7.39 4.50
C LEU A 55 -9.05 6.38 5.34
N LEU A 56 -9.07 6.55 6.67
CA LEU A 56 -9.78 5.64 7.56
C LEU A 56 -11.30 5.71 7.36
N ALA A 57 -11.82 6.77 6.80
CA ALA A 57 -13.24 6.90 6.49
C ALA A 57 -13.65 6.19 5.20
N LEU A 58 -12.69 5.75 4.37
CA LEU A 58 -13.00 5.07 3.10
C LEU A 58 -13.48 3.64 3.35
N PRO A 59 -14.60 3.23 2.74
CA PRO A 59 -15.02 1.83 2.81
C PRO A 59 -14.05 0.96 2.00
N GLY A 60 -13.85 -0.28 2.43
CA GLY A 60 -12.99 -1.22 1.73
C GLY A 60 -11.49 -1.02 1.97
N LEU A 61 -11.10 -0.07 2.80
CA LEU A 61 -9.71 0.11 3.19
C LEU A 61 -9.42 -0.66 4.48
N HIS A 62 -8.37 -1.47 4.45
CA HIS A 62 -7.90 -2.23 5.60
C HIS A 62 -6.48 -1.78 5.95
N VAL A 63 -6.27 -1.37 7.20
CA VAL A 63 -4.93 -1.02 7.68
C VAL A 63 -4.27 -2.27 8.24
N ASP A 64 -3.13 -2.65 7.67
CA ASP A 64 -2.34 -3.79 8.16
C ASP A 64 -1.50 -3.34 9.35
N PRO A 65 -1.70 -3.94 10.53
CA PRO A 65 -1.00 -3.49 11.73
C PRO A 65 0.49 -3.84 11.68
N LEU A 66 1.28 -3.07 12.42
CA LEU A 66 2.68 -3.39 12.68
C LEU A 66 2.76 -4.09 14.04
N GLY A 67 2.53 -5.41 14.04
CA GLY A 67 2.65 -6.20 15.26
C GLY A 67 4.11 -6.46 15.65
N PRO A 68 4.36 -7.15 16.78
CA PRO A 68 5.73 -7.37 17.26
C PRO A 68 6.66 -8.06 16.27
N THR A 69 6.20 -9.13 15.63
CA THR A 69 6.99 -9.86 14.64
C THR A 69 7.27 -8.99 13.42
N ALA A 70 6.25 -8.31 12.91
CA ALA A 70 6.40 -7.40 11.78
C ALA A 70 7.38 -6.27 12.11
N ALA A 71 7.31 -5.73 13.31
CA ALA A 71 8.21 -4.66 13.75
C ALA A 71 9.68 -5.09 13.71
N VAL A 72 9.98 -6.29 14.17
CA VAL A 72 11.35 -6.84 14.16
C VAL A 72 11.82 -7.05 12.71
N VAL A 73 10.99 -7.66 11.88
CA VAL A 73 11.36 -7.93 10.48
C VAL A 73 11.54 -6.63 9.70
N VAL A 74 10.62 -5.69 9.83
CA VAL A 74 10.72 -4.38 9.17
C VAL A 74 11.98 -3.63 9.64
N GLY A 75 12.27 -3.64 10.94
CA GLY A 75 13.47 -3.02 11.47
C GLY A 75 14.74 -3.61 10.87
N GLY A 76 14.80 -4.93 10.72
CA GLY A 76 15.91 -5.62 10.06
C GLY A 76 16.05 -5.23 8.60
N MET A 77 14.94 -5.12 7.87
CA MET A 77 14.95 -4.70 6.47
C MET A 77 15.48 -3.27 6.31
N VAL A 78 15.05 -2.35 7.18
CA VAL A 78 15.55 -0.97 7.17
C VAL A 78 17.04 -0.95 7.41
N ARG A 79 17.53 -1.69 8.41
CA ARG A 79 18.95 -1.79 8.74
C ARG A 79 19.76 -2.32 7.55
N ASP A 80 19.21 -3.28 6.80
CA ASP A 80 19.86 -3.90 5.65
C ASP A 80 19.76 -3.06 4.36
N GLY A 81 19.16 -1.88 4.44
CA GLY A 81 19.12 -0.94 3.32
C GLY A 81 18.01 -1.16 2.30
N TRP A 82 16.93 -1.87 2.67
CA TRP A 82 15.82 -2.13 1.77
C TRP A 82 14.92 -0.91 1.50
N GLY A 83 15.10 0.16 2.26
CA GLY A 83 14.32 1.38 2.13
C GLY A 83 13.87 1.92 3.47
N GLY A 84 12.97 2.89 3.46
CA GLY A 84 12.39 3.43 4.69
C GLY A 84 11.45 2.45 5.36
N ALA A 85 11.08 2.73 6.59
CA ALA A 85 10.24 1.84 7.39
C ALA A 85 8.87 1.60 6.73
N ASP A 86 8.28 2.62 6.11
CA ASP A 86 7.01 2.50 5.40
C ASP A 86 7.12 1.58 4.18
N THR A 87 8.14 1.77 3.35
CA THR A 87 8.42 0.92 2.19
C THR A 87 8.62 -0.53 2.64
N CYS A 88 9.41 -0.73 3.70
CA CYS A 88 9.68 -2.08 4.22
C CYS A 88 8.42 -2.72 4.79
N HIS A 89 7.51 -1.95 5.39
CA HIS A 89 6.25 -2.50 5.86
C HIS A 89 5.37 -2.96 4.67
N ALA A 90 5.34 -2.19 3.58
CA ALA A 90 4.64 -2.62 2.37
C ALA A 90 5.21 -3.92 1.81
N LEU A 91 6.54 -4.04 1.76
CA LEU A 91 7.22 -5.26 1.33
C LEU A 91 6.87 -6.45 2.24
N TYR A 92 6.86 -6.24 3.55
CA TYR A 92 6.51 -7.27 4.53
C TYR A 92 5.07 -7.77 4.32
N VAL A 93 4.13 -6.86 4.13
CA VAL A 93 2.72 -7.20 3.88
C VAL A 93 2.57 -8.00 2.59
N ALA A 94 3.35 -7.68 1.57
CA ALA A 94 3.30 -8.39 0.28
C ALA A 94 3.86 -9.82 0.35
N THR A 95 4.85 -10.06 1.20
CA THR A 95 5.62 -11.30 1.22
C THR A 95 4.82 -12.57 1.51
N PRO A 96 3.94 -12.63 2.53
CA PRO A 96 3.23 -13.88 2.84
C PRO A 96 2.36 -14.42 1.70
N HIS A 97 1.92 -13.56 0.79
CA HIS A 97 1.01 -13.95 -0.29
C HIS A 97 1.74 -14.61 -1.45
N LEU A 98 3.06 -14.47 -1.52
CA LEU A 98 3.86 -15.19 -2.50
C LEU A 98 3.84 -16.69 -2.23
N ASP A 99 3.86 -17.07 -0.96
CA ASP A 99 3.89 -18.49 -0.53
C ASP A 99 2.54 -19.17 -0.72
N SER A 100 1.44 -18.43 -0.63
CA SER A 100 0.09 -18.98 -0.77
C SER A 100 -0.37 -19.07 -2.22
N GLY A 101 0.48 -18.68 -3.18
CA GLY A 101 0.13 -18.65 -4.60
C GLY A 101 -0.74 -17.46 -5.00
N GLY A 102 -1.10 -16.61 -4.06
CA GLY A 102 -1.80 -15.37 -4.32
C GLY A 102 -0.84 -14.30 -4.84
N MET A 103 -1.36 -13.41 -5.68
CA MET A 103 -0.58 -12.31 -6.20
C MET A 103 -0.78 -11.07 -5.35
N SER A 104 0.31 -10.43 -4.93
CA SER A 104 0.28 -9.14 -4.26
C SER A 104 0.84 -8.07 -5.17
N ILE A 105 0.14 -6.94 -5.25
CA ILE A 105 0.51 -5.82 -6.10
C ILE A 105 0.63 -4.59 -5.22
N ILE A 106 1.78 -3.91 -5.32
CA ILE A 106 1.99 -2.64 -4.61
C ILE A 106 1.75 -1.49 -5.58
N LEU A 107 0.77 -0.66 -5.28
CA LEU A 107 0.51 0.56 -6.02
C LEU A 107 1.36 1.68 -5.43
N THR A 108 2.09 2.39 -6.28
CA THR A 108 3.10 3.36 -5.86
C THR A 108 3.21 4.51 -6.85
N GLU A 109 3.70 5.66 -6.40
CA GLU A 109 4.12 6.74 -7.28
C GLU A 109 5.56 6.55 -7.79
N LYS A 110 6.33 5.64 -7.15
CA LYS A 110 7.76 5.47 -7.42
C LYS A 110 8.13 3.99 -7.44
N GLU A 111 7.96 3.35 -8.58
CA GLU A 111 8.30 1.93 -8.74
C GLU A 111 9.75 1.62 -8.38
N ASN A 112 10.67 2.58 -8.60
CA ASN A 112 12.08 2.38 -8.33
C ASN A 112 12.45 2.30 -6.85
N LEU A 113 11.49 2.53 -5.94
CA LEU A 113 11.72 2.30 -4.50
C LEU A 113 11.77 0.82 -4.14
N TYR A 114 11.28 -0.04 -5.02
CA TYR A 114 11.07 -1.46 -4.71
C TYR A 114 12.08 -2.34 -5.42
N PRO A 115 12.57 -3.41 -4.76
CA PRO A 115 13.52 -4.34 -5.35
C PRO A 115 12.86 -5.22 -6.40
N PRO A 116 13.65 -5.83 -7.29
CA PRO A 116 13.11 -6.83 -8.23
C PRO A 116 12.49 -8.00 -7.48
N GLY A 117 11.49 -8.63 -8.08
CA GLY A 117 10.76 -9.74 -7.49
C GLY A 117 9.44 -9.37 -6.86
N PHE A 118 9.17 -8.07 -6.68
CA PHE A 118 7.88 -7.58 -6.23
C PHE A 118 7.13 -6.95 -7.40
N LEU A 119 5.85 -7.26 -7.50
CA LEU A 119 5.00 -6.67 -8.52
C LEU A 119 4.54 -5.29 -8.05
N THR A 120 4.98 -4.26 -8.76
CA THR A 120 4.60 -2.88 -8.48
C THR A 120 3.94 -2.26 -9.71
N VAL A 121 3.01 -1.37 -9.48
CA VAL A 121 2.33 -0.63 -10.56
C VAL A 121 2.34 0.84 -10.20
N ASP A 122 2.88 1.66 -11.10
CA ASP A 122 2.81 3.11 -10.96
C ASP A 122 1.37 3.55 -11.14
N ILE A 123 0.86 4.36 -10.20
CA ILE A 123 -0.55 4.79 -10.20
C ILE A 123 -0.92 5.66 -11.40
N ASP A 124 0.07 6.26 -12.07
CA ASP A 124 -0.12 7.10 -13.25
C ASP A 124 0.19 6.36 -14.55
N SER A 125 0.51 5.06 -14.48
CA SER A 125 0.86 4.26 -15.64
C SER A 125 -0.38 3.62 -16.30
N PRO A 126 -0.25 3.18 -17.57
CA PRO A 126 -1.32 2.40 -18.20
C PRO A 126 -1.66 1.10 -17.48
N GLY A 127 -0.75 0.57 -16.64
CA GLY A 127 -1.02 -0.60 -15.83
C GLY A 127 -2.20 -0.45 -14.90
N MET A 128 -2.52 0.77 -14.48
CA MET A 128 -3.70 1.05 -13.65
C MET A 128 -5.02 0.80 -14.36
N LEU A 129 -5.04 0.82 -15.69
CA LEU A 129 -6.27 0.59 -16.46
C LEU A 129 -6.83 -0.82 -16.26
N GLY A 130 -5.99 -1.78 -15.93
CA GLY A 130 -6.39 -3.16 -15.67
C GLY A 130 -7.17 -3.36 -14.37
N TYR A 131 -7.25 -2.34 -13.51
CA TYR A 131 -7.90 -2.42 -12.19
C TYR A 131 -9.20 -1.63 -12.10
N HIS A 132 -9.65 -1.11 -13.19
CA HIS A 132 -10.90 -0.30 -13.24
C HIS A 132 -12.15 -1.16 -13.31
#